data_f848ec796125d2991950ee34d81df788
#
_entry.id   f848ec796125d2991950ee34d81df788
#
_cell.length_a   1.000
_cell.length_b   1.000
_cell.length_c   1.000
_cell.angle_alpha   90.00
_cell.angle_beta   90.00
_cell.angle_gamma   90.00
#
_symmetry.space_group_name_H-M   'P 1'
#
loop_
_entity.id
_entity.type
_entity.pdbx_description
1 polymer ?
#
loop_
_entity_poly.entity_id
_entity_poly.type
_entity_poly.pdbx_seq_one_letter_code
_entity_poly.pdbx_strand_id
1 'polypeptide(L)'
;MTWYSEIPARRTRQIAGDIWLVAWSALWIWAAVRLYDLVMNLAAPGLAVSSSATDLASRFDDAGAAVGQVPLLGDALQSPFDGMGGAAIAIADAGQASADAVSLLARFLAIALAVLGIASWAMVWVPIRIAFIRRATAARRFLDSTEDLDLFALRAMARQPLHLLARISDDPAGAWRRGDQRVIGELASLELRAEGLAR
;
A
#
# COMPACT_ATOMS: atom_id res chain seq x y z
N MET A 1 22.02 -4.27 -13.32
CA MET A 1 20.92 -4.68 -12.44
C MET A 1 19.89 -5.45 -13.26
N THR A 2 19.62 -6.70 -12.93
CA THR A 2 18.62 -7.54 -13.62
C THR A 2 17.30 -7.48 -12.88
N TRP A 3 16.34 -6.78 -13.48
CA TRP A 3 15.00 -6.61 -12.89
C TRP A 3 14.08 -7.81 -13.17
N TYR A 4 14.32 -8.55 -14.27
CA TYR A 4 13.53 -9.70 -14.67
C TYR A 4 14.41 -10.89 -15.03
N SER A 5 13.87 -12.12 -14.87
CA SER A 5 14.54 -13.35 -15.28
C SER A 5 14.66 -13.40 -16.82
N GLU A 6 15.78 -13.94 -17.31
CA GLU A 6 15.98 -14.21 -18.75
C GLU A 6 15.18 -15.43 -19.23
N ILE A 7 14.72 -16.26 -18.28
CA ILE A 7 13.90 -17.44 -18.57
C ILE A 7 12.45 -17.02 -18.78
N PRO A 8 11.83 -17.25 -19.98
CA PRO A 8 10.50 -16.75 -20.33
C PRO A 8 9.41 -17.10 -19.31
N ALA A 9 9.35 -18.36 -18.85
CA ALA A 9 8.34 -18.81 -17.88
C ALA A 9 8.42 -18.11 -16.53
N ARG A 10 9.64 -17.80 -16.05
CA ARG A 10 9.84 -17.06 -14.79
C ARG A 10 9.52 -15.57 -14.96
N ARG A 11 9.89 -14.99 -16.11
CA ARG A 11 9.59 -13.61 -16.47
C ARG A 11 8.08 -13.36 -16.49
N THR A 12 7.32 -14.23 -17.14
CA THR A 12 5.86 -14.13 -17.19
C THR A 12 5.24 -14.16 -15.79
N ARG A 13 5.69 -15.06 -14.93
CA ARG A 13 5.22 -15.15 -13.52
C ARG A 13 5.54 -13.89 -12.72
N GLN A 14 6.70 -13.28 -12.95
CA GLN A 14 7.10 -12.03 -12.29
C GLN A 14 6.24 -10.86 -12.75
N ILE A 15 6.03 -10.72 -14.06
CA ILE A 15 5.16 -9.69 -14.65
C ILE A 15 3.71 -9.87 -14.15
N ALA A 16 3.20 -11.10 -14.13
CA ALA A 16 1.87 -11.38 -13.60
C ALA A 16 1.73 -10.99 -12.12
N GLY A 17 2.76 -11.25 -11.31
CA GLY A 17 2.77 -10.82 -9.90
C GLY A 17 2.82 -9.31 -9.72
N ASP A 18 3.57 -8.61 -10.56
CA ASP A 18 3.66 -7.14 -10.54
C ASP A 18 2.31 -6.52 -10.99
N ILE A 19 1.68 -7.06 -12.05
CA ILE A 19 0.34 -6.64 -12.49
C ILE A 19 -0.70 -6.90 -11.40
N TRP A 20 -0.63 -8.08 -10.76
CA TRP A 20 -1.53 -8.41 -9.66
C TRP A 20 -1.37 -7.46 -8.48
N LEU A 21 -0.14 -7.08 -8.11
CA LEU A 21 0.10 -6.10 -7.06
C LEU A 21 -0.54 -4.73 -7.38
N VAL A 22 -0.41 -4.27 -8.63
CA VAL A 22 -1.04 -3.02 -9.06
C VAL A 22 -2.57 -3.12 -9.02
N ALA A 23 -3.14 -4.19 -9.56
CA ALA A 23 -4.59 -4.40 -9.54
C ALA A 23 -5.13 -4.52 -8.11
N TRP A 24 -4.43 -5.24 -7.23
CA TRP A 24 -4.75 -5.36 -5.82
C TRP A 24 -4.72 -4.02 -5.10
N SER A 25 -3.66 -3.23 -5.33
CA SER A 25 -3.54 -1.88 -4.75
C SER A 25 -4.67 -0.96 -5.23
N ALA A 26 -4.98 -0.99 -6.53
CA ALA A 26 -6.08 -0.20 -7.10
C ALA A 26 -7.43 -0.59 -6.47
N LEU A 27 -7.69 -1.88 -6.24
CA LEU A 27 -8.89 -2.37 -5.57
C LEU A 27 -9.03 -1.80 -4.15
N TRP A 28 -7.95 -1.84 -3.36
CA TRP A 28 -7.99 -1.33 -1.98
C TRP A 28 -8.09 0.18 -1.90
N ILE A 29 -7.47 0.90 -2.83
CA ILE A 29 -7.63 2.36 -2.94
C ILE A 29 -9.08 2.69 -3.30
N TRP A 30 -9.67 1.98 -4.26
CA TRP A 30 -11.08 2.14 -4.60
C TRP A 30 -12.01 1.85 -3.42
N ALA A 31 -11.77 0.76 -2.69
CA ALA A 31 -12.55 0.42 -1.50
C ALA A 31 -12.41 1.49 -0.39
N ALA A 32 -11.21 2.04 -0.21
CA ALA A 32 -10.95 3.12 0.75
C ALA A 32 -11.69 4.40 0.40
N VAL A 33 -11.73 4.79 -0.88
CA VAL A 33 -12.51 5.95 -1.35
C VAL A 33 -14.00 5.72 -1.11
N ARG A 34 -14.51 4.53 -1.43
CA ARG A 34 -15.91 4.19 -1.17
C ARG A 34 -16.26 4.22 0.31
N LEU A 35 -15.37 3.72 1.17
CA LEU A 35 -15.55 3.79 2.62
C LEU A 35 -15.57 5.24 3.10
N TYR A 36 -14.65 6.07 2.59
CA TYR A 36 -14.63 7.50 2.89
C TYR A 36 -15.98 8.16 2.57
N ASP A 37 -16.48 7.97 1.35
CA ASP A 37 -17.75 8.55 0.90
C ASP A 37 -18.93 8.08 1.77
N LEU A 38 -18.97 6.80 2.13
CA LEU A 38 -20.01 6.24 3.00
C LEU A 38 -19.99 6.86 4.39
N VAL A 39 -18.79 7.01 4.98
CA VAL A 39 -18.66 7.60 6.32
C VAL A 39 -18.95 9.10 6.27
N MET A 40 -18.52 9.81 5.21
CA MET A 40 -18.82 11.24 5.05
C MET A 40 -20.33 11.53 4.97
N ASN A 41 -21.15 10.61 4.46
CA ASN A 41 -22.60 10.79 4.48
C ASN A 41 -23.17 10.90 5.92
N LEU A 42 -22.46 10.37 6.92
CA LEU A 42 -22.84 10.50 8.33
C LEU A 42 -22.56 11.90 8.88
N ALA A 43 -21.78 12.72 8.19
CA ALA A 43 -21.56 14.12 8.57
C ALA A 43 -22.75 15.02 8.19
N ALA A 44 -23.59 14.61 7.23
CA ALA A 44 -24.69 15.41 6.72
C ALA A 44 -25.68 15.86 7.81
N PRO A 45 -26.12 15.04 8.78
CA PRO A 45 -26.97 15.49 9.87
C PRO A 45 -26.33 16.60 10.72
N GLY A 46 -25.03 16.48 11.04
CA GLY A 46 -24.28 17.49 11.78
C GLY A 46 -24.23 18.83 11.07
N LEU A 47 -23.97 18.80 9.76
CA LEU A 47 -23.97 20.01 8.91
C LEU A 47 -25.38 20.63 8.81
N ALA A 48 -26.42 19.80 8.71
CA ALA A 48 -27.79 20.28 8.67
C ALA A 48 -28.21 20.96 9.98
N VAL A 49 -27.79 20.39 11.14
CA VAL A 49 -28.00 21.02 12.45
C VAL A 49 -27.25 22.33 12.54
N SER A 50 -25.97 22.35 12.12
CA SER A 50 -25.14 23.56 12.14
C SER A 50 -25.76 24.69 11.30
N SER A 51 -26.18 24.42 10.07
CA SER A 51 -26.79 25.41 9.20
C SER A 51 -28.14 25.91 9.72
N SER A 52 -28.99 25.01 10.19
CA SER A 52 -30.31 25.39 10.76
C SER A 52 -30.16 26.22 12.04
N ALA A 53 -29.19 25.91 12.88
CA ALA A 53 -28.91 26.65 14.10
C ALA A 53 -28.31 28.04 13.79
N THR A 54 -27.48 28.15 12.77
CA THR A 54 -26.93 29.44 12.30
C THR A 54 -28.06 30.32 11.77
N ASP A 55 -28.98 29.76 10.97
CA ASP A 55 -30.16 30.51 10.49
C ASP A 55 -31.06 30.96 11.63
N LEU A 56 -31.19 30.12 12.68
CA LEU A 56 -31.96 30.47 13.86
C LEU A 56 -31.28 31.59 14.67
N ALA A 57 -29.96 31.56 14.81
CA ALA A 57 -29.20 32.60 15.49
C ALA A 57 -29.38 33.97 14.80
N SER A 58 -29.30 34.01 13.47
CA SER A 58 -29.53 35.24 12.71
C SER A 58 -30.95 35.80 12.88
N ARG A 59 -31.96 34.92 12.95
CA ARG A 59 -33.35 35.35 13.21
C ARG A 59 -33.54 35.90 14.62
N PHE A 60 -32.86 35.38 15.62
CA PHE A 60 -32.90 35.94 16.96
C PHE A 60 -32.17 37.27 17.03
N ASP A 61 -31.05 37.42 16.32
CA ASP A 61 -30.32 38.69 16.24
C ASP A 61 -31.18 39.77 15.57
N ASP A 62 -31.83 39.48 14.43
CA ASP A 62 -32.75 40.38 13.75
C ASP A 62 -33.94 40.77 14.65
N ALA A 63 -34.52 39.79 15.36
CA ALA A 63 -35.62 40.03 16.27
C ALA A 63 -35.19 40.88 17.46
N GLY A 64 -34.02 40.59 18.04
CA GLY A 64 -33.42 41.40 19.13
C GLY A 64 -33.19 42.83 18.71
N ALA A 65 -32.61 43.03 17.50
CA ALA A 65 -32.38 44.37 16.93
C ALA A 65 -33.69 45.17 16.74
N ALA A 66 -34.75 44.49 16.26
CA ALA A 66 -36.05 45.11 16.07
C ALA A 66 -36.68 45.56 17.40
N VAL A 67 -36.61 44.75 18.43
CA VAL A 67 -37.17 45.04 19.75
C VAL A 67 -36.31 46.04 20.47
N GLY A 68 -34.98 46.07 20.31
CA GLY A 68 -34.05 47.01 20.92
C GLY A 68 -34.34 48.46 20.51
N GLN A 69 -35.10 48.73 19.46
CA GLN A 69 -35.50 50.06 19.04
C GLN A 69 -36.66 50.67 19.86
N VAL A 70 -37.23 49.87 20.80
CA VAL A 70 -38.34 50.37 21.64
C VAL A 70 -37.81 51.28 22.76
N PRO A 71 -38.22 52.55 22.84
CA PRO A 71 -37.74 53.50 23.84
C PRO A 71 -38.08 53.02 25.23
N LEU A 72 -37.12 53.10 26.19
CA LEU A 72 -37.20 52.76 27.63
C LEU A 72 -37.22 51.27 27.95
N LEU A 73 -37.51 50.38 27.02
CA LEU A 73 -37.63 48.94 27.25
C LEU A 73 -36.72 48.09 26.35
N GLY A 74 -36.07 48.71 25.37
CA GLY A 74 -35.29 48.01 24.35
C GLY A 74 -34.26 47.05 24.90
N ASP A 75 -33.38 47.50 25.77
CA ASP A 75 -32.31 46.67 26.37
C ASP A 75 -32.85 45.49 27.17
N ALA A 76 -33.95 45.68 27.92
CA ALA A 76 -34.56 44.61 28.71
C ALA A 76 -35.22 43.54 27.85
N LEU A 77 -35.75 43.95 26.67
CA LEU A 77 -36.39 43.05 25.75
C LEU A 77 -35.38 42.39 24.78
N GLN A 78 -34.25 43.02 24.51
CA GLN A 78 -33.20 42.48 23.65
C GLN A 78 -32.44 41.33 24.31
N SER A 79 -32.12 41.43 25.61
CA SER A 79 -31.32 40.44 26.35
C SER A 79 -31.77 38.97 26.22
N PRO A 80 -33.05 38.63 26.25
CA PRO A 80 -33.50 37.25 25.98
C PRO A 80 -33.15 36.77 24.56
N PHE A 81 -33.26 37.64 23.54
CA PHE A 81 -32.92 37.27 22.15
C PHE A 81 -31.44 37.06 21.97
N ASP A 82 -30.59 37.88 22.60
CA ASP A 82 -29.13 37.70 22.58
C ASP A 82 -28.76 36.34 23.22
N GLY A 83 -29.43 35.96 24.34
CA GLY A 83 -29.27 34.68 24.97
C GLY A 83 -29.69 33.49 24.06
N MET A 84 -30.80 33.63 23.36
CA MET A 84 -31.26 32.62 22.38
C MET A 84 -30.33 32.52 21.18
N GLY A 85 -29.84 33.63 20.64
CA GLY A 85 -28.86 33.71 19.59
C GLY A 85 -27.56 33.00 19.97
N GLY A 86 -27.04 33.29 21.18
CA GLY A 86 -25.85 32.62 21.72
C GLY A 86 -26.04 31.08 21.85
N ALA A 87 -27.20 30.66 22.34
CA ALA A 87 -27.52 29.22 22.44
C ALA A 87 -27.60 28.55 21.04
N ALA A 88 -28.17 29.23 20.06
CA ALA A 88 -28.24 28.74 18.69
C ALA A 88 -26.86 28.61 18.04
N ILE A 89 -25.96 29.59 18.29
CA ILE A 89 -24.54 29.50 17.85
C ILE A 89 -23.84 28.29 18.48
N ALA A 90 -24.04 28.06 19.78
CA ALA A 90 -23.43 26.91 20.46
C ALA A 90 -23.93 25.57 19.86
N ILE A 91 -25.19 25.48 19.43
CA ILE A 91 -25.74 24.30 18.73
C ILE A 91 -25.11 24.19 17.34
N ALA A 92 -24.92 25.30 16.61
CA ALA A 92 -24.27 25.33 15.32
C ALA A 92 -22.83 24.82 15.39
N ASP A 93 -22.08 25.30 16.39
CA ASP A 93 -20.70 24.87 16.65
C ASP A 93 -20.61 23.37 17.01
N ALA A 94 -21.53 22.88 17.83
CA ALA A 94 -21.61 21.47 18.17
C ALA A 94 -21.93 20.60 16.93
N GLY A 95 -22.82 21.08 16.05
CA GLY A 95 -23.12 20.42 14.78
C GLY A 95 -21.89 20.35 13.86
N GLN A 96 -21.17 21.46 13.74
CA GLN A 96 -19.93 21.52 12.95
C GLN A 96 -18.85 20.63 13.55
N ALA A 97 -18.62 20.66 14.85
CA ALA A 97 -17.65 19.82 15.52
C ALA A 97 -17.95 18.32 15.32
N SER A 98 -19.26 17.95 15.32
CA SER A 98 -19.69 16.59 15.00
C SER A 98 -19.32 16.19 13.58
N ALA A 99 -19.57 17.06 12.59
CA ALA A 99 -19.24 16.81 11.19
C ALA A 99 -17.70 16.70 10.99
N ASP A 100 -16.93 17.54 11.67
CA ASP A 100 -15.46 17.50 11.62
C ASP A 100 -14.90 16.20 12.24
N ALA A 101 -15.47 15.74 13.35
CA ALA A 101 -15.12 14.45 13.95
C ALA A 101 -15.39 13.28 13.00
N VAL A 102 -16.55 13.28 12.33
CA VAL A 102 -16.88 12.27 11.32
C VAL A 102 -15.91 12.33 10.13
N SER A 103 -15.54 13.52 9.66
CA SER A 103 -14.59 13.69 8.56
C SER A 103 -13.19 13.16 8.90
N LEU A 104 -12.73 13.41 10.13
CA LEU A 104 -11.47 12.88 10.63
C LEU A 104 -11.51 11.35 10.71
N LEU A 105 -12.59 10.79 11.24
CA LEU A 105 -12.79 9.35 11.31
C LEU A 105 -12.83 8.71 9.92
N ALA A 106 -13.53 9.32 8.95
CA ALA A 106 -13.61 8.88 7.57
C ALA A 106 -12.21 8.78 6.93
N ARG A 107 -11.39 9.81 7.09
CA ARG A 107 -10.01 9.84 6.58
C ARG A 107 -9.15 8.75 7.21
N PHE A 108 -9.24 8.61 8.54
CA PHE A 108 -8.45 7.63 9.27
C PHE A 108 -8.80 6.20 8.85
N LEU A 109 -10.08 5.88 8.75
CA LEU A 109 -10.56 4.57 8.31
C LEU A 109 -10.17 4.26 6.87
N ALA A 110 -10.30 5.24 5.96
CA ALA A 110 -9.94 5.07 4.56
C ALA A 110 -8.42 4.80 4.41
N ILE A 111 -7.58 5.58 5.09
CA ILE A 111 -6.12 5.40 5.06
C ILE A 111 -5.75 4.04 5.67
N ALA A 112 -6.31 3.69 6.82
CA ALA A 112 -6.03 2.42 7.48
C ALA A 112 -6.40 1.23 6.59
N LEU A 113 -7.57 1.28 5.93
CA LEU A 113 -8.04 0.25 5.01
C LEU A 113 -7.09 0.11 3.81
N ALA A 114 -6.71 1.22 3.18
CA ALA A 114 -5.79 1.20 2.05
C ALA A 114 -4.42 0.64 2.43
N VAL A 115 -3.84 1.13 3.53
CA VAL A 115 -2.52 0.69 4.00
C VAL A 115 -2.52 -0.79 4.37
N LEU A 116 -3.48 -1.26 5.16
CA LEU A 116 -3.57 -2.67 5.56
C LEU A 116 -3.80 -3.58 4.36
N GLY A 117 -4.67 -3.17 3.43
CA GLY A 117 -4.95 -3.92 2.22
C GLY A 117 -3.74 -4.05 1.31
N ILE A 118 -3.02 -2.97 1.06
CA ILE A 118 -1.81 -2.98 0.22
C ILE A 118 -0.67 -3.72 0.93
N ALA A 119 -0.47 -3.45 2.23
CA ALA A 119 0.60 -4.05 3.02
C ALA A 119 0.48 -5.57 3.10
N SER A 120 -0.73 -6.12 3.14
CA SER A 120 -0.99 -7.56 3.23
C SER A 120 -0.31 -8.35 2.09
N TRP A 121 -0.36 -7.86 0.88
CA TRP A 121 0.29 -8.47 -0.28
C TRP A 121 1.75 -8.03 -0.43
N ALA A 122 2.04 -6.74 -0.23
CA ALA A 122 3.38 -6.19 -0.36
C ALA A 122 4.37 -6.86 0.60
N MET A 123 3.94 -7.19 1.82
CA MET A 123 4.76 -7.84 2.84
C MET A 123 5.27 -9.23 2.40
N VAL A 124 4.51 -9.93 1.56
CA VAL A 124 4.92 -11.23 0.99
C VAL A 124 5.71 -11.04 -0.30
N TRP A 125 5.23 -10.19 -1.21
CA TRP A 125 5.79 -10.06 -2.55
C TRP A 125 7.12 -9.32 -2.59
N VAL A 126 7.25 -8.21 -1.84
CA VAL A 126 8.44 -7.35 -1.86
C VAL A 126 9.72 -8.09 -1.42
N PRO A 127 9.75 -8.83 -0.30
CA PRO A 127 10.97 -9.55 0.09
C PRO A 127 11.36 -10.64 -0.90
N ILE A 128 10.40 -11.35 -1.50
CA ILE A 128 10.66 -12.34 -2.55
C ILE A 128 11.32 -11.66 -3.76
N ARG A 129 10.82 -10.50 -4.15
CA ARG A 129 11.33 -9.71 -5.28
C ARG A 129 12.74 -9.19 -5.01
N ILE A 130 12.99 -8.62 -3.84
CA ILE A 130 14.30 -8.11 -3.44
C ILE A 130 15.31 -9.25 -3.36
N ALA A 131 14.94 -10.39 -2.77
CA ALA A 131 15.82 -11.57 -2.69
C ALA A 131 16.22 -12.07 -4.08
N PHE A 132 15.28 -12.09 -5.04
CA PHE A 132 15.57 -12.44 -6.43
C PHE A 132 16.56 -11.46 -7.07
N ILE A 133 16.30 -10.15 -6.97
CA ILE A 133 17.16 -9.10 -7.56
C ILE A 133 18.59 -9.19 -7.00
N ARG A 134 18.73 -9.38 -5.68
CA ARG A 134 20.05 -9.51 -5.02
C ARG A 134 20.82 -10.73 -5.52
N ARG A 135 20.16 -11.90 -5.63
CA ARG A 135 20.78 -13.15 -6.10
C ARG A 135 21.21 -13.05 -7.56
N ALA A 136 20.31 -12.57 -8.44
CA ALA A 136 20.58 -12.42 -9.86
C ALA A 136 21.70 -11.40 -10.13
N THR A 137 21.75 -10.29 -9.37
CA THR A 137 22.82 -9.28 -9.50
C THR A 137 24.16 -9.81 -9.00
N ALA A 138 24.19 -10.58 -7.91
CA ALA A 138 25.40 -11.21 -7.41
C ALA A 138 25.95 -12.24 -8.42
N ALA A 139 25.08 -13.11 -8.95
CA ALA A 139 25.47 -14.12 -9.92
C ALA A 139 26.05 -13.51 -11.21
N ARG A 140 25.53 -12.38 -11.70
CA ARG A 140 26.08 -11.69 -12.88
C ARG A 140 27.49 -11.13 -12.68
N ARG A 141 27.85 -10.71 -11.48
CA ARG A 141 29.21 -10.20 -11.20
C ARG A 141 30.29 -11.27 -11.37
N PHE A 142 29.94 -12.55 -11.24
CA PHE A 142 30.82 -13.70 -11.36
C PHE A 142 30.78 -14.39 -12.74
N LEU A 143 30.01 -13.91 -13.71
CA LEU A 143 29.87 -14.53 -15.02
C LEU A 143 30.98 -14.15 -16.02
N ASP A 144 31.82 -13.17 -15.68
CA ASP A 144 32.77 -12.57 -16.61
C ASP A 144 34.12 -13.31 -16.74
N SER A 145 34.38 -14.38 -15.97
CA SER A 145 35.61 -15.17 -16.03
C SER A 145 35.37 -16.68 -16.16
N THR A 146 36.31 -17.38 -16.82
CA THR A 146 36.23 -18.84 -17.03
C THR A 146 36.44 -19.62 -15.74
N GLU A 147 37.17 -19.04 -14.76
CA GLU A 147 37.39 -19.60 -13.44
C GLU A 147 36.11 -19.66 -12.58
N ASP A 148 35.12 -18.84 -12.93
CA ASP A 148 33.85 -18.78 -12.21
C ASP A 148 32.91 -19.97 -12.50
N LEU A 149 33.12 -20.70 -13.61
CA LEU A 149 32.32 -21.89 -13.92
C LEU A 149 32.55 -23.01 -12.89
N ASP A 150 33.76 -23.15 -12.40
CA ASP A 150 34.09 -24.14 -11.35
C ASP A 150 33.35 -23.82 -10.05
N LEU A 151 33.23 -22.55 -9.71
CA LEU A 151 32.48 -22.12 -8.53
C LEU A 151 30.98 -22.44 -8.67
N PHE A 152 30.41 -22.19 -9.85
CA PHE A 152 28.98 -22.51 -10.09
C PHE A 152 28.75 -24.02 -10.13
N ALA A 153 29.68 -24.83 -10.66
CA ALA A 153 29.60 -26.28 -10.63
C ALA A 153 29.66 -26.84 -9.21
N LEU A 154 30.57 -26.34 -8.36
CA LEU A 154 30.65 -26.69 -6.94
C LEU A 154 29.35 -26.32 -6.20
N ARG A 155 28.83 -25.14 -6.47
CA ARG A 155 27.57 -24.67 -5.87
C ARG A 155 26.38 -25.49 -6.33
N ALA A 156 26.33 -25.92 -7.60
CA ALA A 156 25.33 -26.84 -8.09
C ALA A 156 25.33 -28.18 -7.32
N MET A 157 26.52 -28.77 -7.13
CA MET A 157 26.67 -30.02 -6.37
C MET A 157 26.23 -29.88 -4.90
N ALA A 158 26.40 -28.69 -4.28
CA ALA A 158 26.03 -28.43 -2.90
C ALA A 158 24.53 -28.13 -2.70
N ARG A 159 23.84 -27.58 -3.71
CA ARG A 159 22.49 -27.00 -3.55
C ARG A 159 21.41 -27.67 -4.39
N GLN A 160 21.79 -28.28 -5.51
CA GLN A 160 20.83 -28.90 -6.42
C GLN A 160 20.43 -30.31 -5.95
N PRO A 161 19.16 -30.71 -6.17
CA PRO A 161 18.71 -32.06 -5.83
C PRO A 161 19.50 -33.13 -6.58
N LEU A 162 19.83 -34.24 -5.88
CA LEU A 162 20.65 -35.34 -6.42
C LEU A 162 20.12 -35.91 -7.74
N HIS A 163 18.79 -35.97 -7.92
CA HIS A 163 18.19 -36.50 -9.15
C HIS A 163 18.48 -35.63 -10.39
N LEU A 164 18.76 -34.34 -10.23
CA LEU A 164 19.18 -33.45 -11.32
C LEU A 164 20.67 -33.62 -11.61
N LEU A 165 21.49 -33.80 -10.58
CA LEU A 165 22.94 -34.05 -10.73
C LEU A 165 23.19 -35.39 -11.43
N ALA A 166 22.45 -36.45 -11.07
CA ALA A 166 22.53 -37.78 -11.69
C ALA A 166 22.16 -37.77 -13.19
N ARG A 167 21.42 -36.79 -13.69
CA ARG A 167 21.14 -36.65 -15.12
C ARG A 167 22.33 -36.12 -15.92
N ILE A 168 23.28 -35.47 -15.24
CA ILE A 168 24.48 -34.88 -15.88
C ILE A 168 25.62 -35.87 -15.87
N SER A 169 25.83 -36.55 -14.74
CA SER A 169 26.90 -37.58 -14.57
C SER A 169 26.54 -38.50 -13.42
N ASP A 170 26.95 -39.77 -13.54
CA ASP A 170 26.86 -40.73 -12.45
C ASP A 170 27.84 -40.43 -11.31
N ASP A 171 28.93 -39.72 -11.61
CA ASP A 171 29.93 -39.28 -10.64
C ASP A 171 30.29 -37.78 -10.90
N PRO A 172 29.40 -36.85 -10.52
CA PRO A 172 29.66 -35.40 -10.77
C PRO A 172 30.89 -34.90 -10.01
N ALA A 173 31.11 -35.35 -8.80
CA ALA A 173 32.24 -34.94 -7.95
C ALA A 173 33.59 -35.43 -8.51
N GLY A 174 33.64 -36.65 -9.00
CA GLY A 174 34.81 -37.22 -9.65
C GLY A 174 35.11 -36.55 -10.98
N ALA A 175 34.08 -36.28 -11.80
CA ALA A 175 34.24 -35.56 -13.05
C ALA A 175 34.79 -34.15 -12.83
N TRP A 176 34.26 -33.42 -11.83
CA TRP A 176 34.77 -32.10 -11.46
C TRP A 176 36.26 -32.18 -11.03
N ARG A 177 36.66 -33.15 -10.16
CA ARG A 177 38.04 -33.28 -9.74
C ARG A 177 39.00 -33.61 -10.88
N ARG A 178 38.53 -34.30 -11.91
CA ARG A 178 39.29 -34.58 -13.14
C ARG A 178 39.35 -33.41 -14.13
N GLY A 179 38.65 -32.31 -13.84
CA GLY A 179 38.61 -31.15 -14.72
C GLY A 179 37.79 -31.36 -15.99
N ASP A 180 36.77 -32.25 -15.96
CA ASP A 180 35.89 -32.48 -17.10
C ASP A 180 35.05 -31.23 -17.42
N GLN A 181 35.51 -30.45 -18.41
CA GLN A 181 34.93 -29.17 -18.77
C GLN A 181 33.48 -29.30 -19.26
N ARG A 182 33.08 -30.43 -19.83
CA ARG A 182 31.71 -30.67 -20.24
C ARG A 182 30.79 -30.76 -19.01
N VAL A 183 31.14 -31.61 -18.06
CA VAL A 183 30.35 -31.80 -16.83
C VAL A 183 30.35 -30.54 -15.97
N ILE A 184 31.48 -29.84 -15.84
CA ILE A 184 31.58 -28.56 -15.15
C ILE A 184 30.64 -27.53 -15.80
N GLY A 185 30.62 -27.43 -17.13
CA GLY A 185 29.75 -26.51 -17.86
C GLY A 185 28.26 -26.83 -17.68
N GLU A 186 27.89 -28.10 -17.69
CA GLU A 186 26.50 -28.54 -17.47
C GLU A 186 26.03 -28.28 -16.03
N LEU A 187 26.88 -28.58 -15.03
CA LEU A 187 26.60 -28.27 -13.63
C LEU A 187 26.46 -26.77 -13.39
N ALA A 188 27.37 -25.96 -13.95
CA ALA A 188 27.31 -24.51 -13.86
C ALA A 188 26.04 -23.96 -14.51
N SER A 189 25.66 -24.49 -15.69
CA SER A 189 24.43 -24.09 -16.37
C SER A 189 23.17 -24.45 -15.59
N LEU A 190 23.17 -25.58 -14.86
CA LEU A 190 22.07 -25.97 -13.98
C LEU A 190 21.88 -24.95 -12.85
N GLU A 191 22.96 -24.52 -12.21
CA GLU A 191 22.90 -23.52 -11.12
C GLU A 191 22.50 -22.14 -11.67
N LEU A 192 23.04 -21.71 -12.81
CA LEU A 192 22.67 -20.43 -13.44
C LEU A 192 21.19 -20.38 -13.80
N ARG A 193 20.62 -21.46 -14.33
CA ARG A 193 19.17 -21.57 -14.60
C ARG A 193 18.37 -21.50 -13.29
N ALA A 194 18.88 -22.06 -12.20
CA ALA A 194 18.23 -21.99 -10.89
C ALA A 194 18.20 -20.54 -10.37
N GLU A 195 19.21 -19.72 -10.67
CA GLU A 195 19.24 -18.29 -10.34
C GLU A 195 18.53 -17.40 -11.41
N GLY A 196 17.96 -17.97 -12.45
CA GLY A 196 17.18 -17.25 -13.46
C GLY A 196 17.99 -16.61 -14.59
N LEU A 197 19.23 -17.04 -14.77
CA LEU A 197 20.13 -16.61 -15.83
C LEU A 197 20.16 -17.68 -16.96
N ALA A 198 20.12 -17.24 -18.21
CA ALA A 198 20.39 -18.07 -19.37
C ALA A 198 21.88 -17.92 -19.75
N ARG A 199 22.49 -19.04 -20.14
CA ARG A 199 23.77 -19.05 -20.84
C ARG A 199 23.54 -19.51 -22.25
#